data_e3e57d3d9e94c0ce43bbec40001c109c
#
_entry.id   e3e57d3d9e94c0ce43bbec40001c109c
#
_cell.length_a   1.000
_cell.length_b   1.000
_cell.length_c   1.000
_cell.angle_alpha   90.00
_cell.angle_beta   90.00
_cell.angle_gamma   90.00
#
_symmetry.space_group_name_H-M   'P 1'
#
loop_
_entity.id
_entity.type
_entity.pdbx_description
1 polymer ?
#
loop_
_entity_poly.entity_id
_entity_poly.type
_entity_poly.pdbx_seq_one_letter_code
_entity_poly.pdbx_strand_id
1 'polypeptide(L)'
;KILETVREGVTGYDIEEFFHGIYNSITESAHVFYLASEGDYKKRTIKLIEILSEWTPHNYLISSPKGVDNATEKDLLVEFVEDPLFSAWEYIIPLQVVACMAPQDLGINPDIPKDPNFHRRIGSKNMENMNNPYGVEDEKVNSI
;
A
#
# COMPACT_ATOMS: atom_id res chain seq x y z
N LYS A 1 -3.69 5.15 -2.55
CA LYS A 1 -4.17 5.55 -1.21
C LYS A 1 -3.13 5.30 -0.13
N ILE A 2 -2.50 4.14 -0.04
CA ILE A 2 -1.49 3.84 0.99
C ILE A 2 -0.40 4.92 1.02
N LEU A 3 0.15 5.31 -0.14
CA LEU A 3 1.14 6.38 -0.24
C LEU A 3 0.66 7.71 0.38
N GLU A 4 -0.61 8.06 0.17
CA GLU A 4 -1.19 9.30 0.69
C GLU A 4 -1.50 9.25 2.18
N THR A 5 -2.03 8.13 2.66
CA THR A 5 -2.56 8.01 4.02
C THR A 5 -1.53 7.50 5.01
N VAL A 6 -0.72 6.51 4.63
CA VAL A 6 0.38 5.96 5.43
C VAL A 6 1.66 6.78 5.27
N ARG A 7 1.79 7.53 4.16
CA ARG A 7 2.92 8.43 3.83
C ARG A 7 4.24 7.70 3.59
N GLU A 8 4.13 6.45 3.18
CA GLU A 8 5.26 5.63 2.77
C GLU A 8 5.27 5.40 1.27
N GLY A 9 6.46 5.27 0.69
CA GLY A 9 6.62 4.97 -0.73
C GLY A 9 6.05 3.59 -1.06
N VAL A 10 5.12 3.52 -2.00
CA VAL A 10 4.48 2.28 -2.45
C VAL A 10 4.49 2.20 -3.96
N THR A 11 4.91 1.07 -4.48
CA THR A 11 4.88 0.75 -5.90
C THR A 11 4.17 -0.59 -6.11
N GLY A 12 3.49 -0.75 -7.23
CA GLY A 12 2.85 -2.00 -7.62
C GLY A 12 3.47 -2.53 -8.90
N TYR A 13 3.64 -3.84 -8.98
CA TYR A 13 4.24 -4.52 -10.11
C TYR A 13 3.43 -5.76 -10.47
N ASP A 14 3.38 -6.06 -11.76
CA ASP A 14 3.04 -7.40 -12.22
C ASP A 14 4.14 -8.38 -11.82
N ILE A 15 3.77 -9.64 -11.57
CA ILE A 15 4.72 -10.66 -11.10
C ILE A 15 5.85 -10.91 -12.11
N GLU A 16 5.54 -10.89 -13.40
CA GLU A 16 6.58 -11.09 -14.43
C GLU A 16 7.51 -9.87 -14.48
N GLU A 17 6.98 -8.66 -14.38
CA GLU A 17 7.77 -7.44 -14.30
C GLU A 17 8.70 -7.47 -13.08
N PHE A 18 8.20 -7.93 -11.94
CA PHE A 18 8.99 -8.06 -10.72
C PHE A 18 10.23 -8.96 -10.92
N PHE A 19 10.11 -10.03 -11.71
CA PHE A 19 11.23 -10.94 -12.00
C PHE A 19 12.32 -10.32 -12.89
N HIS A 20 12.05 -9.21 -13.57
CA HIS A 20 13.03 -8.54 -14.43
C HIS A 20 13.97 -7.57 -13.69
N GLY A 21 14.23 -7.82 -12.40
CA GLY A 21 15.26 -7.12 -11.65
C GLY A 21 14.75 -6.30 -10.46
N ILE A 22 13.44 -6.06 -10.37
CA ILE A 22 12.84 -5.30 -9.26
C ILE A 22 13.10 -6.01 -7.92
N TYR A 23 13.13 -7.34 -7.90
CA TYR A 23 13.44 -8.13 -6.71
C TYR A 23 14.79 -7.76 -6.05
N ASN A 24 15.76 -7.22 -6.81
CA ASN A 24 17.04 -6.76 -6.25
C ASN A 24 16.89 -5.56 -5.30
N SER A 25 15.74 -4.88 -5.31
CA SER A 25 15.47 -3.76 -4.40
C SER A 25 14.92 -4.19 -3.04
N ILE A 26 14.62 -5.49 -2.86
CA ILE A 26 14.06 -6.00 -1.61
C ILE A 26 15.15 -6.05 -0.55
N THR A 27 14.90 -5.36 0.55
CA THR A 27 15.75 -5.33 1.74
C THR A 27 15.02 -5.99 2.91
N GLU A 28 15.73 -6.25 4.01
CA GLU A 28 15.15 -6.82 5.23
C GLU A 28 13.94 -6.01 5.78
N SER A 29 13.94 -4.68 5.56
CA SER A 29 12.85 -3.79 5.97
C SER A 29 11.73 -3.64 4.94
N ALA A 30 11.83 -4.27 3.77
CA ALA A 30 10.80 -4.16 2.74
C ALA A 30 9.52 -4.90 3.16
N HIS A 31 8.37 -4.24 3.01
CA HIS A 31 7.04 -4.82 3.20
C HIS A 31 6.47 -5.20 1.83
N VAL A 32 6.15 -6.47 1.64
CA VAL A 32 5.69 -6.99 0.35
C VAL A 32 4.29 -7.57 0.49
N PHE A 33 3.33 -7.00 -0.23
CA PHE A 33 1.96 -7.50 -0.32
C PHE A 33 1.78 -8.26 -1.64
N TYR A 34 1.30 -9.48 -1.55
CA TYR A 34 1.02 -10.34 -2.70
C TYR A 34 -0.48 -10.46 -2.91
N LEU A 35 -0.97 -10.03 -4.06
CA LEU A 35 -2.36 -10.19 -4.48
C LEU A 35 -2.42 -11.39 -5.42
N ALA A 36 -2.77 -12.56 -4.90
CA ALA A 36 -2.73 -13.80 -5.65
C ALA A 36 -4.13 -14.33 -5.94
N SER A 37 -4.72 -13.90 -7.07
CA SER A 37 -5.97 -14.43 -7.59
C SER A 37 -5.81 -15.86 -8.11
N GLU A 38 -6.92 -16.60 -8.28
CA GLU A 38 -6.91 -17.92 -8.88
C GLU A 38 -6.34 -17.88 -10.30
N GLY A 39 -5.58 -18.89 -10.66
CA GLY A 39 -4.95 -19.01 -11.97
C GLY A 39 -3.52 -19.50 -11.93
N ASP A 40 -2.86 -19.45 -13.08
CA ASP A 40 -1.53 -20.03 -13.29
C ASP A 40 -0.44 -19.32 -12.46
N TYR A 41 -0.60 -18.03 -12.21
CA TYR A 41 0.37 -17.24 -11.48
C TYR A 41 0.34 -17.45 -9.95
N LYS A 42 -0.76 -17.96 -9.39
CA LYS A 42 -0.89 -18.17 -7.94
C LYS A 42 0.22 -19.03 -7.37
N LYS A 43 0.51 -20.17 -8.00
CA LYS A 43 1.59 -21.08 -7.57
C LYS A 43 2.97 -20.42 -7.63
N ARG A 44 3.21 -19.57 -8.64
CA ARG A 44 4.47 -18.83 -8.78
C ARG A 44 4.59 -17.76 -7.70
N THR A 45 3.47 -17.09 -7.36
CA THR A 45 3.41 -16.12 -6.26
C THR A 45 3.73 -16.79 -4.93
N ILE A 46 3.14 -17.96 -4.63
CA ILE A 46 3.43 -18.72 -3.41
C ILE A 46 4.92 -19.09 -3.36
N LYS A 47 5.48 -19.55 -4.47
CA LYS A 47 6.92 -19.86 -4.54
C LYS A 47 7.80 -18.61 -4.35
N LEU A 48 7.37 -17.47 -4.86
CA LEU A 48 8.06 -16.19 -4.64
C LEU A 48 8.06 -15.80 -3.16
N ILE A 49 6.94 -16.00 -2.46
CA ILE A 49 6.85 -15.73 -1.02
C ILE A 49 7.86 -16.58 -0.24
N GLU A 50 7.98 -17.88 -0.55
CA GLU A 50 8.97 -18.75 0.09
C GLU A 50 10.39 -18.19 -0.06
N ILE A 51 10.76 -17.74 -1.26
CA ILE A 51 12.09 -17.17 -1.54
C ILE A 51 12.29 -15.85 -0.81
N LEU A 52 11.34 -14.93 -0.92
CA LEU A 52 11.48 -13.60 -0.32
C LEU A 52 11.36 -13.62 1.21
N SER A 53 10.79 -14.68 1.79
CA SER A 53 10.79 -14.87 3.24
C SER A 53 12.19 -15.12 3.85
N GLU A 54 13.16 -15.49 3.01
CA GLU A 54 14.56 -15.55 3.40
C GLU A 54 15.22 -14.15 3.48
N TRP A 55 14.63 -13.14 2.81
CA TRP A 55 15.20 -11.80 2.69
C TRP A 55 14.51 -10.76 3.57
N THR A 56 13.20 -10.89 3.76
CA THR A 56 12.41 -10.01 4.63
C THR A 56 11.35 -10.81 5.41
N PRO A 57 11.12 -10.51 6.69
CA PRO A 57 10.05 -11.13 7.47
C PRO A 57 8.68 -10.49 7.19
N HIS A 58 8.59 -9.48 6.33
CA HIS A 58 7.40 -8.64 6.12
C HIS A 58 6.66 -9.00 4.82
N ASN A 59 6.31 -10.29 4.68
CA ASN A 59 5.52 -10.81 3.56
C ASN A 59 4.07 -11.01 3.98
N TYR A 60 3.12 -10.59 3.14
CA TYR A 60 1.68 -10.60 3.41
C TYR A 60 0.92 -11.09 2.18
N LEU A 61 0.34 -12.28 2.25
CA LEU A 61 -0.46 -12.83 1.16
C LEU A 61 -1.93 -12.44 1.32
N ILE A 62 -2.53 -11.98 0.24
CA ILE A 62 -3.97 -11.77 0.09
C ILE A 62 -4.45 -12.68 -1.04
N SER A 63 -5.24 -13.70 -0.71
CA SER A 63 -5.65 -14.73 -1.66
C SER A 63 -6.92 -15.45 -1.22
N SER A 64 -7.50 -16.27 -2.10
CA SER A 64 -8.41 -17.31 -1.66
C SER A 64 -7.65 -18.47 -0.99
N PRO A 65 -8.28 -19.23 -0.09
CA PRO A 65 -7.60 -20.30 0.68
C PRO A 65 -7.16 -21.48 -0.18
N LYS A 66 -7.80 -21.70 -1.33
CA LYS A 66 -7.51 -22.84 -2.21
C LYS A 66 -6.06 -22.84 -2.67
N GLY A 67 -5.34 -23.94 -2.42
CA GLY A 67 -3.94 -24.12 -2.83
C GLY A 67 -2.93 -23.32 -2.03
N VAL A 68 -3.30 -22.83 -0.84
CA VAL A 68 -2.41 -22.20 0.14
C VAL A 68 -2.27 -23.15 1.34
N ASP A 69 -1.20 -23.95 1.37
CA ASP A 69 -1.03 -24.99 2.37
C ASP A 69 -0.30 -24.48 3.65
N ASN A 70 0.52 -23.45 3.52
CA ASN A 70 1.38 -22.92 4.57
C ASN A 70 1.05 -21.46 4.91
N ALA A 71 -0.25 -21.16 5.11
CA ALA A 71 -0.67 -19.83 5.55
C ALA A 71 -0.14 -19.48 6.93
N THR A 72 0.23 -18.22 7.11
CA THR A 72 0.67 -17.65 8.38
C THR A 72 -0.38 -16.70 8.96
N GLU A 73 -0.21 -16.25 10.19
CA GLU A 73 -1.06 -15.22 10.80
C GLU A 73 -1.02 -13.86 10.10
N LYS A 74 -0.03 -13.66 9.22
CA LYS A 74 0.14 -12.42 8.42
C LYS A 74 -0.66 -12.45 7.12
N ASP A 75 -1.21 -13.61 6.76
CA ASP A 75 -1.88 -13.80 5.48
C ASP A 75 -3.39 -13.59 5.64
N LEU A 76 -3.97 -12.94 4.66
CA LEU A 76 -5.42 -12.76 4.56
C LEU A 76 -5.99 -13.71 3.52
N LEU A 77 -6.64 -14.77 3.98
CA LEU A 77 -7.31 -15.73 3.12
C LEU A 77 -8.83 -15.48 3.16
N VAL A 78 -9.40 -15.13 2.03
CA VAL A 78 -10.82 -14.78 1.86
C VAL A 78 -11.41 -15.59 0.70
N GLU A 79 -12.60 -16.11 0.88
CA GLU A 79 -13.37 -16.70 -0.23
C GLU A 79 -13.84 -15.58 -1.17
N PHE A 80 -12.99 -15.26 -2.14
CA PHE A 80 -13.32 -14.34 -3.23
C PHE A 80 -14.23 -15.02 -4.26
N VAL A 81 -15.04 -14.24 -4.95
CA VAL A 81 -15.90 -14.76 -6.05
C VAL A 81 -15.04 -15.19 -7.24
N GLU A 82 -13.87 -14.57 -7.40
CA GLU A 82 -12.88 -14.88 -8.46
C GLU A 82 -13.45 -14.71 -9.87
N ASP A 83 -14.37 -13.79 -10.06
CA ASP A 83 -14.84 -13.43 -11.38
C ASP A 83 -13.75 -12.66 -12.14
N PRO A 84 -13.32 -13.10 -13.33
CA PRO A 84 -12.22 -12.48 -14.07
C PRO A 84 -12.42 -11.00 -14.39
N LEU A 85 -13.68 -10.53 -14.47
CA LEU A 85 -13.99 -9.12 -14.74
C LEU A 85 -13.95 -8.25 -13.47
N PHE A 86 -14.19 -8.85 -12.31
CA PHE A 86 -14.36 -8.13 -11.05
C PHE A 86 -13.30 -8.43 -9.99
N SER A 87 -12.42 -9.40 -10.22
CA SER A 87 -11.39 -9.78 -9.23
C SER A 87 -10.53 -8.60 -8.75
N ALA A 88 -10.21 -7.66 -9.64
CA ALA A 88 -9.46 -6.46 -9.24
C ALA A 88 -10.20 -5.63 -8.17
N TRP A 89 -11.53 -5.60 -8.19
CA TRP A 89 -12.34 -4.90 -7.18
C TRP A 89 -12.33 -5.63 -5.84
N GLU A 90 -12.32 -6.96 -5.87
CA GLU A 90 -12.26 -7.77 -4.67
C GLU A 90 -10.89 -7.61 -3.97
N TYR A 91 -9.80 -7.73 -4.73
CA TYR A 91 -8.44 -7.67 -4.20
C TYR A 91 -7.99 -6.27 -3.76
N ILE A 92 -8.63 -5.19 -4.23
CA ILE A 92 -8.32 -3.84 -3.77
C ILE A 92 -8.89 -3.53 -2.38
N ILE A 93 -9.99 -4.21 -1.97
CA ILE A 93 -10.67 -3.93 -0.69
C ILE A 93 -9.74 -4.10 0.51
N PRO A 94 -8.98 -5.19 0.67
CA PRO A 94 -8.03 -5.32 1.77
C PRO A 94 -7.01 -4.18 1.84
N LEU A 95 -6.50 -3.73 0.68
CA LEU A 95 -5.56 -2.61 0.63
C LEU A 95 -6.22 -1.27 1.00
N GLN A 96 -7.52 -1.10 0.70
CA GLN A 96 -8.28 0.06 1.15
C GLN A 96 -8.47 0.05 2.67
N VAL A 97 -8.72 -1.13 3.26
CA VAL A 97 -8.78 -1.29 4.72
C VAL A 97 -7.45 -0.92 5.36
N VAL A 98 -6.33 -1.41 4.84
CA VAL A 98 -4.99 -1.04 5.31
C VAL A 98 -4.78 0.48 5.20
N ALA A 99 -5.13 1.09 4.06
CA ALA A 99 -4.99 2.53 3.86
C ALA A 99 -5.86 3.37 4.82
N CYS A 100 -6.95 2.81 5.32
CA CYS A 100 -7.84 3.47 6.29
C CYS A 100 -7.35 3.30 7.74
N MET A 101 -6.90 2.10 8.11
CA MET A 101 -6.63 1.76 9.50
C MET A 101 -5.17 2.00 9.91
N ALA A 102 -4.20 1.67 9.06
CA ALA A 102 -2.79 1.81 9.39
C ALA A 102 -2.38 3.25 9.80
N PRO A 103 -2.91 4.33 9.20
CA PRO A 103 -2.61 5.68 9.68
C PRO A 103 -2.97 5.91 11.14
N GLN A 104 -4.08 5.34 11.61
CA GLN A 104 -4.54 5.48 13.00
C GLN A 104 -3.54 4.83 13.96
N ASP A 105 -3.08 3.62 13.65
CA ASP A 105 -2.10 2.89 14.46
C ASP A 105 -0.74 3.61 14.47
N LEU A 106 -0.40 4.30 13.38
CA LEU A 106 0.82 5.10 13.24
C LEU A 106 0.70 6.51 13.82
N GLY A 107 -0.46 6.89 14.35
CA GLY A 107 -0.70 8.26 14.85
C GLY A 107 -0.74 9.33 13.76
N ILE A 108 -1.01 8.93 12.52
CA ILE A 108 -1.13 9.82 11.37
C ILE A 108 -2.60 10.22 11.20
N ASN A 109 -2.90 11.51 11.15
CA ASN A 109 -4.21 11.97 10.70
C ASN A 109 -4.18 12.15 9.18
N PRO A 110 -4.85 11.28 8.41
CA PRO A 110 -4.83 11.36 6.94
C PRO A 110 -5.62 12.55 6.37
N ASP A 111 -6.53 13.15 7.17
CA ASP A 111 -7.33 14.30 6.76
C ASP A 111 -6.50 15.59 6.72
N ILE A 112 -5.38 15.62 7.42
CA ILE A 112 -4.47 16.78 7.45
C ILE A 112 -3.25 16.45 6.59
N PRO A 113 -2.97 17.19 5.51
CA PRO A 113 -1.76 17.02 4.72
C PRO A 113 -0.50 17.17 5.57
N LYS A 114 0.61 16.52 5.18
CA LYS A 114 1.91 16.65 5.87
C LYS A 114 2.37 18.11 5.96
N ASP A 115 2.13 18.91 4.92
CA ASP A 115 2.27 20.37 4.91
C ASP A 115 0.97 20.98 4.36
N PRO A 116 0.08 21.52 5.21
CA PRO A 116 -1.17 22.15 4.79
C PRO A 116 -0.94 23.35 3.83
N ASN A 117 0.22 23.96 3.90
CA ASN A 117 0.59 25.10 3.07
C ASN A 117 1.39 24.74 1.81
N PHE A 118 1.63 23.46 1.54
CA PHE A 118 2.48 23.00 0.43
C PHE A 118 2.11 23.64 -0.91
N HIS A 119 0.84 23.59 -1.28
CA HIS A 119 0.36 24.15 -2.56
C HIS A 119 0.49 25.66 -2.65
N ARG A 120 0.34 26.38 -1.55
CA ARG A 120 0.57 27.83 -1.47
C ARG A 120 2.04 28.15 -1.63
N ARG A 121 2.91 27.47 -0.90
CA ARG A 121 4.37 27.68 -0.91
C ARG A 121 4.99 27.41 -2.28
N ILE A 122 4.49 26.39 -3.01
CA ILE A 122 4.98 26.06 -4.36
C ILE A 122 4.27 26.82 -5.47
N GLY A 123 3.22 27.60 -5.16
CA GLY A 123 2.45 28.33 -6.16
C GLY A 123 1.65 27.47 -7.14
N SER A 124 1.36 26.20 -6.78
CA SER A 124 0.64 25.28 -7.66
C SER A 124 -0.88 25.49 -7.70
N LYS A 125 -1.41 26.26 -6.75
CA LYS A 125 -2.84 26.63 -6.69
C LYS A 125 -2.97 28.09 -6.28
N ASN A 126 -3.90 28.82 -6.90
CA ASN A 126 -4.28 30.15 -6.44
C ASN A 126 -5.18 30.00 -5.20
N MET A 127 -4.66 30.33 -4.03
CA MET A 127 -5.30 30.13 -2.74
C MET A 127 -5.95 31.41 -2.19
N GLU A 128 -6.02 32.51 -2.96
CA GLU A 128 -6.52 33.82 -2.51
C GLU A 128 -7.94 33.78 -1.92
N ASN A 129 -8.74 32.76 -2.28
CA ASN A 129 -10.12 32.60 -1.83
C ASN A 129 -10.36 31.33 -0.97
N MET A 130 -9.33 30.60 -0.59
CA MET A 130 -9.50 29.42 0.27
C MET A 130 -9.34 29.84 1.73
N ASN A 131 -10.43 29.83 2.49
CA ASN A 131 -10.36 29.80 3.95
C ASN A 131 -9.48 28.63 4.37
N ASN A 132 -8.60 28.83 5.37
CA ASN A 132 -7.72 27.77 5.89
C ASN A 132 -8.56 26.58 6.40
N PRO A 133 -8.78 25.52 5.59
CA PRO A 133 -9.71 24.46 5.95
C PRO A 133 -9.18 23.56 7.07
N TYR A 134 -7.90 23.68 7.42
CA TYR A 134 -7.24 22.82 8.40
C TYR A 134 -6.98 23.52 9.74
N GLY A 135 -7.34 24.80 9.90
CA GLY A 135 -7.18 25.55 11.15
C GLY A 135 -5.72 25.70 11.64
N VAL A 136 -4.76 25.49 10.75
CA VAL A 136 -3.32 25.59 11.12
C VAL A 136 -2.91 27.06 11.06
N GLU A 137 -2.51 27.63 12.19
CA GLU A 137 -2.03 29.01 12.29
C GLU A 137 -0.74 29.24 11.49
N ASP A 138 -0.63 30.40 10.85
CA ASP A 138 0.45 30.79 9.94
C ASP A 138 1.81 31.06 10.62
N GLU A 139 2.00 30.73 11.89
CA GLU A 139 3.14 31.16 12.72
C GLU A 139 4.52 30.60 12.30
N LYS A 140 4.63 29.71 11.34
CA LYS A 140 5.91 29.10 10.93
C LYS A 140 6.46 29.53 9.56
N VAL A 141 5.87 30.52 8.90
CA VAL A 141 6.32 30.89 7.54
C VAL A 141 7.39 32.00 7.56
N ASN A 142 7.66 32.65 8.69
CA ASN A 142 8.55 33.82 8.76
C ASN A 142 9.94 33.53 9.33
N SER A 143 10.38 32.28 9.44
CA SER A 143 11.72 31.96 9.94
C SER A 143 12.43 30.92 9.05
N ILE A 144 12.83 31.35 7.84
CA ILE A 144 14.01 30.85 7.11
C ILE A 144 14.56 32.01 6.29
#